data_1a71fc2ad492c953ec20d2aaa6a44355
#
_entry.id   1a71fc2ad492c953ec20d2aaa6a44355
#
_cell.length_a   1.000
_cell.length_b   1.000
_cell.length_c   1.000
_cell.angle_alpha   90.00
_cell.angle_beta   90.00
_cell.angle_gamma   90.00
#
_symmetry.space_group_name_H-M   'P 1'
#
loop_
_entity.id
_entity.type
_entity.pdbx_description
1 polymer ?
#
loop_
_entity_poly.entity_id
_entity_poly.type
_entity_poly.pdbx_seq_one_letter_code
_entity_poly.pdbx_strand_id
1 'polypeptide(L)'
;MMRLTSAALLFFVTRTLASPTHNTFGIRCPVLFDGRVPQSMTPADFDKNSSIFDHQFVHGENQTWAEIIKFPRVPQSLFDIPKNAKPVEVTINNQSIFLPGGDPPMPQFGFRRSELIPATNNGTDITVQGTTTFHWSIRNDPARPLNFSHEYHPAWHETADFSTSEITFLTGKPFNQSFDPTVHDPKTLRLAGRQSNSPEITFFQTPFEFDVWHNFAVTLGWTSNELTVYYSKDLAPLKRVAGPTFNDNSGGGQFHAGVFKLPTGPLGIDVLHEGFQEAPIDEGLIFGGIFIEDSSHGCVTTFPV
;
A
#
# COMPACT_ATOMS: atom_id res chain seq x y z
N MET A 1 -31.77 -41.02 -59.34
CA MET A 1 -30.67 -40.26 -58.73
C MET A 1 -31.29 -39.29 -57.71
N MET A 2 -31.19 -39.65 -56.44
CA MET A 2 -31.79 -38.89 -55.33
C MET A 2 -30.64 -38.21 -54.55
N ARG A 3 -30.61 -36.88 -54.53
CA ARG A 3 -29.60 -36.11 -53.80
C ARG A 3 -30.12 -35.86 -52.41
N LEU A 4 -29.43 -36.42 -51.39
CA LEU A 4 -29.61 -36.07 -49.99
C LEU A 4 -28.82 -34.78 -49.70
N THR A 5 -29.50 -33.74 -49.25
CA THR A 5 -28.92 -32.55 -48.71
C THR A 5 -28.85 -32.71 -47.18
N SER A 6 -27.63 -32.81 -46.62
CA SER A 6 -27.37 -32.81 -45.18
C SER A 6 -27.41 -31.34 -44.66
N ALA A 7 -28.35 -31.03 -43.79
CA ALA A 7 -28.36 -29.79 -43.05
C ALA A 7 -27.52 -29.95 -41.75
N ALA A 8 -26.45 -29.21 -41.65
CA ALA A 8 -25.67 -29.13 -40.43
C ALA A 8 -26.27 -28.10 -39.43
N LEU A 9 -26.73 -28.58 -38.30
CA LEU A 9 -27.23 -27.74 -37.20
C LEU A 9 -26.01 -27.25 -36.36
N LEU A 10 -25.70 -25.96 -36.46
CA LEU A 10 -24.73 -25.32 -35.57
C LEU A 10 -25.40 -24.99 -34.20
N PHE A 11 -25.00 -25.70 -33.17
CA PHE A 11 -25.34 -25.32 -31.79
C PHE A 11 -24.39 -24.23 -31.30
N PHE A 12 -24.90 -23.01 -31.15
CA PHE A 12 -24.22 -21.96 -30.40
C PHE A 12 -24.39 -22.22 -28.90
N VAL A 13 -23.34 -22.69 -28.23
CA VAL A 13 -23.28 -22.73 -26.77
C VAL A 13 -22.89 -21.35 -26.28
N THR A 14 -23.85 -20.54 -25.88
CA THR A 14 -23.59 -19.30 -25.14
C THR A 14 -23.13 -19.67 -23.73
N ARG A 15 -21.82 -19.59 -23.47
CA ARG A 15 -21.30 -19.61 -22.11
C ARG A 15 -21.63 -18.27 -21.46
N THR A 16 -22.66 -18.23 -20.62
CA THR A 16 -22.84 -17.17 -19.64
C THR A 16 -21.74 -17.30 -18.60
N LEU A 17 -20.74 -16.43 -18.69
CA LEU A 17 -19.80 -16.22 -17.58
C LEU A 17 -20.62 -15.56 -16.46
N ALA A 18 -20.96 -16.34 -15.44
CA ALA A 18 -21.49 -15.79 -14.20
C ALA A 18 -20.36 -14.96 -13.57
N SER A 19 -20.48 -13.64 -13.60
CA SER A 19 -19.65 -12.77 -12.80
C SER A 19 -19.84 -13.15 -11.33
N PRO A 20 -18.77 -13.36 -10.56
CA PRO A 20 -18.88 -13.59 -9.13
C PRO A 20 -19.55 -12.36 -8.51
N THR A 21 -20.74 -12.53 -7.93
CA THR A 21 -21.40 -11.51 -7.12
C THR A 21 -20.66 -11.42 -5.78
N HIS A 22 -19.49 -10.79 -5.77
CA HIS A 22 -18.86 -10.39 -4.53
C HIS A 22 -19.66 -9.22 -3.96
N ASN A 23 -20.19 -9.41 -2.76
CA ASN A 23 -20.79 -8.33 -1.98
C ASN A 23 -19.66 -7.34 -1.61
N THR A 24 -19.50 -6.30 -2.40
CA THR A 24 -18.34 -5.41 -2.38
C THR A 24 -18.41 -4.35 -1.27
N PHE A 25 -19.45 -4.39 -0.43
CA PHE A 25 -19.58 -3.50 0.74
C PHE A 25 -19.14 -2.04 0.46
N GLY A 26 -19.82 -1.42 -0.50
CA GLY A 26 -19.54 -0.03 -0.85
C GLY A 26 -18.39 0.19 -1.85
N ILE A 27 -17.79 -0.87 -2.40
CA ILE A 27 -16.85 -0.76 -3.53
C ILE A 27 -17.61 -1.00 -4.83
N ARG A 28 -17.46 -0.06 -5.77
CA ARG A 28 -18.19 -0.06 -7.05
C ARG A 28 -17.56 -0.99 -8.09
N CYS A 29 -16.22 -1.02 -8.13
CA CYS A 29 -15.47 -1.77 -9.13
C CYS A 29 -15.20 -3.20 -8.65
N PRO A 30 -14.84 -4.15 -9.54
CA PRO A 30 -14.47 -5.50 -9.11
C PRO A 30 -13.28 -5.47 -8.15
N VAL A 31 -13.43 -6.13 -7.00
CA VAL A 31 -12.40 -6.19 -5.96
C VAL A 31 -11.44 -7.35 -6.24
N LEU A 32 -10.16 -7.07 -6.30
CA LEU A 32 -9.09 -8.05 -6.44
C LEU A 32 -8.53 -8.47 -5.08
N PHE A 33 -8.47 -7.53 -4.15
CA PHE A 33 -8.07 -7.76 -2.76
C PHE A 33 -8.85 -6.83 -1.82
N ASP A 34 -9.40 -7.39 -0.73
CA ASP A 34 -10.09 -6.62 0.32
C ASP A 34 -9.37 -6.78 1.67
N GLY A 35 -8.49 -5.82 1.97
CA GLY A 35 -7.71 -5.75 3.20
C GLY A 35 -8.36 -4.94 4.33
N ARG A 36 -9.64 -4.55 4.20
CA ARG A 36 -10.37 -3.84 5.24
C ARG A 36 -10.66 -4.78 6.43
N VAL A 37 -10.13 -4.44 7.61
CA VAL A 37 -10.06 -5.32 8.77
C VAL A 37 -11.42 -5.54 9.42
N PRO A 38 -11.97 -6.76 9.46
CA PRO A 38 -13.27 -7.05 10.11
C PRO A 38 -13.26 -6.76 11.61
N GLN A 39 -14.41 -6.38 12.18
CA GLN A 39 -14.54 -6.13 13.62
C GLN A 39 -14.16 -7.35 14.49
N SER A 40 -14.37 -8.56 13.99
CA SER A 40 -14.04 -9.81 14.70
C SER A 40 -12.55 -10.13 14.73
N MET A 41 -11.74 -9.56 13.83
CA MET A 41 -10.31 -9.84 13.73
C MET A 41 -9.58 -9.30 14.97
N THR A 42 -8.67 -10.10 15.53
CA THR A 42 -7.80 -9.71 16.65
C THR A 42 -6.37 -9.52 16.18
N PRO A 43 -5.47 -8.86 16.95
CA PRO A 43 -4.07 -8.76 16.56
C PRO A 43 -3.40 -10.11 16.30
N ALA A 44 -3.75 -11.15 17.07
CA ALA A 44 -3.24 -12.51 16.90
C ALA A 44 -3.74 -13.22 15.62
N ASP A 45 -4.77 -12.69 14.95
CA ASP A 45 -5.22 -13.24 13.67
C ASP A 45 -4.27 -12.87 12.52
N PHE A 46 -3.45 -11.84 12.70
CA PHE A 46 -2.41 -11.47 11.72
C PHE A 46 -1.24 -12.47 11.71
N ASP A 47 -1.04 -13.24 12.77
CA ASP A 47 -0.03 -14.30 12.88
C ASP A 47 -0.46 -15.63 12.26
N LYS A 48 -1.71 -15.74 11.77
CA LYS A 48 -2.26 -16.99 11.24
C LYS A 48 -2.07 -17.11 9.74
N ASN A 49 -1.91 -18.34 9.25
CA ASN A 49 -1.89 -18.63 7.80
C ASN A 49 -3.19 -18.20 7.08
N SER A 50 -4.28 -17.99 7.80
CA SER A 50 -5.57 -17.49 7.28
C SER A 50 -5.70 -15.97 7.33
N SER A 51 -4.65 -15.26 7.71
CA SER A 51 -4.62 -13.80 7.70
C SER A 51 -4.88 -13.26 6.30
N ILE A 52 -5.53 -12.10 6.20
CA ILE A 52 -5.71 -11.37 4.93
C ILE A 52 -4.41 -10.70 4.46
N PHE A 53 -3.45 -10.53 5.36
CA PHE A 53 -2.11 -10.06 5.06
C PHE A 53 -1.09 -11.17 5.28
N ASP A 54 0.05 -11.07 4.65
CA ASP A 54 1.13 -12.02 4.84
C ASP A 54 1.53 -12.07 6.32
N HIS A 55 1.56 -13.27 6.87
CA HIS A 55 1.83 -13.48 8.29
C HIS A 55 3.32 -13.72 8.58
N GLN A 56 4.14 -13.97 7.56
CA GLN A 56 5.52 -14.44 7.73
C GLN A 56 6.55 -13.31 7.69
N PHE A 57 6.26 -12.25 6.92
CA PHE A 57 7.27 -11.26 6.59
C PHE A 57 7.00 -9.89 7.19
N VAL A 58 8.06 -9.17 7.46
CA VAL A 58 8.16 -7.75 7.78
C VAL A 58 7.40 -7.32 9.02
N HIS A 59 7.54 -8.06 10.11
CA HIS A 59 7.03 -7.67 11.43
C HIS A 59 8.16 -7.43 12.46
N GLY A 60 9.42 -7.50 12.05
CA GLY A 60 10.59 -7.45 12.93
C GLY A 60 11.00 -8.83 13.42
N GLU A 61 12.30 -8.99 13.65
CA GLU A 61 12.83 -10.26 14.14
C GLU A 61 12.42 -10.51 15.59
N ASN A 62 12.06 -11.76 15.88
CA ASN A 62 11.60 -12.21 17.20
C ASN A 62 10.37 -11.48 17.75
N GLN A 63 9.57 -10.87 16.89
CA GLN A 63 8.28 -10.28 17.21
C GLN A 63 7.15 -11.02 16.52
N THR A 64 5.94 -10.83 17.02
CA THR A 64 4.69 -11.31 16.40
C THR A 64 3.87 -10.13 15.92
N TRP A 65 2.98 -10.35 14.96
CA TRP A 65 2.01 -9.33 14.56
C TRP A 65 1.13 -8.89 15.75
N ALA A 66 0.81 -9.81 16.67
CA ALA A 66 0.05 -9.48 17.86
C ALA A 66 0.70 -8.45 18.77
N GLU A 67 2.04 -8.32 18.74
CA GLU A 67 2.78 -7.34 19.53
C GLU A 67 2.76 -5.95 18.89
N ILE A 68 2.78 -5.89 17.55
CA ILE A 68 2.92 -4.63 16.79
C ILE A 68 1.61 -4.08 16.24
N ILE A 69 0.60 -4.93 15.98
CA ILE A 69 -0.72 -4.47 15.53
C ILE A 69 -1.54 -3.93 16.70
N LYS A 70 -2.10 -2.74 16.50
CA LYS A 70 -3.04 -2.13 17.45
C LYS A 70 -4.37 -1.80 16.76
N PHE A 71 -5.44 -1.72 17.54
CA PHE A 71 -6.75 -1.26 17.06
C PHE A 71 -7.13 0.02 17.82
N PRO A 72 -6.72 1.18 17.30
CA PRO A 72 -6.95 2.46 17.96
C PRO A 72 -8.43 2.84 17.93
N ARG A 73 -8.87 3.58 18.96
CA ARG A 73 -10.25 4.10 19.03
C ARG A 73 -10.37 5.42 18.27
N VAL A 74 -10.29 5.35 16.95
CA VAL A 74 -10.48 6.49 16.05
C VAL A 74 -11.68 6.24 15.12
N PRO A 75 -12.27 7.29 14.52
CA PRO A 75 -13.32 7.11 13.53
C PRO A 75 -12.86 6.21 12.39
N GLN A 76 -13.77 5.46 11.78
CA GLN A 76 -13.53 4.67 10.59
C GLN A 76 -13.12 5.57 9.41
N SER A 77 -12.27 5.06 8.52
CA SER A 77 -11.93 5.74 7.26
C SER A 77 -13.09 5.69 6.27
N LEU A 78 -12.98 6.47 5.19
CA LEU A 78 -14.01 6.58 4.15
C LEU A 78 -14.53 5.22 3.66
N PHE A 79 -13.62 4.27 3.38
CA PHE A 79 -13.99 2.97 2.82
C PHE A 79 -14.19 1.86 3.86
N ASP A 80 -13.93 2.12 5.14
CA ASP A 80 -14.20 1.18 6.22
C ASP A 80 -15.67 1.18 6.63
N ILE A 81 -16.35 2.34 6.52
CA ILE A 81 -17.72 2.53 7.00
C ILE A 81 -18.70 1.52 6.38
N PRO A 82 -18.77 1.31 5.06
CA PRO A 82 -19.77 0.41 4.47
C PRO A 82 -19.61 -1.04 4.89
N LYS A 83 -18.38 -1.47 5.14
CA LYS A 83 -18.06 -2.83 5.61
C LYS A 83 -18.13 -2.95 7.12
N ASN A 84 -18.28 -1.84 7.83
CA ASN A 84 -18.07 -1.77 9.28
C ASN A 84 -16.69 -2.35 9.67
N ALA A 85 -15.68 -2.04 8.86
CA ALA A 85 -14.30 -2.44 9.15
C ALA A 85 -13.70 -1.52 10.22
N LYS A 86 -12.67 -1.97 10.90
CA LYS A 86 -11.99 -1.17 11.92
C LYS A 86 -10.63 -0.68 11.44
N PRO A 87 -10.20 0.52 11.88
CA PRO A 87 -8.85 0.99 11.68
C PRO A 87 -7.82 0.03 12.29
N VAL A 88 -6.69 -0.11 11.62
CA VAL A 88 -5.54 -0.89 12.07
C VAL A 88 -4.33 0.03 12.18
N GLU A 89 -3.63 -0.03 13.29
CA GLU A 89 -2.36 0.64 13.46
C GLU A 89 -1.23 -0.35 13.34
N VAL A 90 -0.26 -0.02 12.50
CA VAL A 90 1.01 -0.72 12.37
C VAL A 90 2.04 0.08 13.16
N THR A 91 2.72 -0.56 14.11
CA THR A 91 3.72 0.09 14.95
C THR A 91 5.12 -0.45 14.68
N ILE A 92 6.13 0.38 14.99
CA ILE A 92 7.53 -0.01 15.01
C ILE A 92 8.14 0.29 16.37
N ASN A 93 9.15 -0.50 16.73
CA ASN A 93 9.95 -0.36 17.94
C ASN A 93 11.43 -0.66 17.67
N ASN A 94 12.25 -0.70 18.70
CA ASN A 94 13.68 -0.99 18.55
C ASN A 94 13.97 -2.35 17.89
N GLN A 95 13.05 -3.31 17.99
CA GLN A 95 13.18 -4.67 17.43
C GLN A 95 12.59 -4.82 16.03
N SER A 96 12.03 -3.76 15.45
CA SER A 96 11.46 -3.77 14.09
C SER A 96 12.56 -3.80 13.02
N ILE A 97 13.48 -4.72 13.18
CA ILE A 97 14.63 -4.97 12.29
C ILE A 97 14.25 -6.08 11.34
N PHE A 98 14.38 -5.86 10.05
CA PHE A 98 14.09 -6.87 9.04
C PHE A 98 15.28 -7.79 8.83
N LEU A 99 15.02 -9.09 8.83
CA LEU A 99 15.96 -10.13 8.49
C LEU A 99 15.58 -10.74 7.14
N PRO A 100 16.20 -10.31 6.04
CA PRO A 100 15.95 -10.90 4.73
C PRO A 100 16.45 -12.35 4.70
N GLY A 101 15.88 -13.15 3.79
CA GLY A 101 16.40 -14.48 3.51
C GLY A 101 17.85 -14.44 3.04
N GLY A 102 18.57 -15.53 3.26
CA GLY A 102 19.98 -15.67 2.87
C GLY A 102 20.74 -16.63 3.77
N ASP A 103 21.95 -17.02 3.38
CA ASP A 103 22.84 -17.87 4.18
C ASP A 103 24.29 -17.34 4.11
N PRO A 104 24.80 -16.72 5.18
CA PRO A 104 24.10 -16.32 6.41
C PRO A 104 23.13 -15.14 6.17
N PRO A 105 22.02 -15.05 6.95
CA PRO A 105 21.14 -13.91 6.88
C PRO A 105 21.85 -12.65 7.40
N MET A 106 21.57 -11.50 6.76
CA MET A 106 22.16 -10.21 7.15
C MET A 106 21.05 -9.26 7.63
N PRO A 107 20.90 -9.05 8.95
CA PRO A 107 19.88 -8.14 9.50
C PRO A 107 20.08 -6.71 8.99
N GLN A 108 18.99 -6.07 8.60
CA GLN A 108 18.99 -4.69 8.10
C GLN A 108 18.86 -3.70 9.26
N PHE A 109 19.95 -3.47 9.98
CA PHE A 109 19.99 -2.64 11.19
C PHE A 109 19.77 -1.14 10.93
N GLY A 110 19.98 -0.66 9.70
CA GLY A 110 19.76 0.74 9.35
C GLY A 110 18.30 1.14 9.47
N PHE A 111 17.37 0.28 9.05
CA PHE A 111 15.93 0.55 9.10
C PHE A 111 15.26 0.16 10.41
N ARG A 112 14.01 0.66 10.54
CA ARG A 112 12.96 0.03 11.36
C ARG A 112 11.72 -0.08 10.49
N ARG A 113 11.19 -1.30 10.36
CA ARG A 113 10.06 -1.53 9.46
C ARG A 113 9.10 -2.60 9.96
N SER A 114 7.79 -2.36 9.73
CA SER A 114 6.70 -3.31 9.89
C SER A 114 5.63 -2.98 8.86
N GLU A 115 5.19 -3.97 8.05
CA GLU A 115 4.37 -3.71 6.86
C GLU A 115 3.37 -4.81 6.61
N LEU A 116 2.15 -4.40 6.27
CA LEU A 116 1.10 -5.27 5.77
C LEU A 116 1.28 -5.46 4.27
N ILE A 117 1.43 -6.71 3.84
CA ILE A 117 1.49 -7.13 2.45
C ILE A 117 0.23 -7.96 2.18
N PRO A 118 -0.56 -7.72 1.13
CA PRO A 118 -1.70 -8.57 0.80
C PRO A 118 -1.29 -10.04 0.65
N ALA A 119 -1.95 -10.95 1.37
CA ALA A 119 -1.56 -12.37 1.37
C ALA A 119 -1.63 -13.05 -0.01
N THR A 120 -2.41 -12.48 -0.93
CA THR A 120 -2.53 -12.96 -2.33
C THR A 120 -1.58 -12.29 -3.30
N ASN A 121 -0.82 -11.29 -2.86
CA ASN A 121 0.07 -10.50 -3.71
C ASN A 121 1.45 -11.16 -3.81
N ASN A 122 1.59 -12.08 -4.75
CA ASN A 122 2.82 -12.86 -4.95
C ASN A 122 3.80 -12.25 -5.97
N GLY A 123 3.53 -11.02 -6.42
CA GLY A 123 4.40 -10.29 -7.34
C GLY A 123 4.12 -10.46 -8.82
N THR A 124 3.27 -11.43 -9.19
CA THR A 124 2.88 -11.71 -10.59
C THR A 124 1.39 -11.99 -10.77
N ASP A 125 0.64 -11.84 -9.69
CA ASP A 125 -0.79 -12.09 -9.63
C ASP A 125 -1.63 -11.02 -10.33
N ILE A 126 -2.96 -11.17 -10.25
CA ILE A 126 -3.90 -10.29 -10.95
C ILE A 126 -3.83 -8.82 -10.52
N THR A 127 -3.28 -8.53 -9.34
CA THR A 127 -3.17 -7.14 -8.83
C THR A 127 -2.13 -6.32 -9.58
N VAL A 128 -1.22 -6.97 -10.31
CA VAL A 128 -0.17 -6.34 -11.13
C VAL A 128 -0.37 -6.59 -12.63
N GLN A 129 -1.63 -6.78 -13.07
CA GLN A 129 -1.98 -7.01 -14.47
C GLN A 129 -3.04 -6.00 -14.94
N GLY A 130 -3.00 -5.67 -16.24
CA GLY A 130 -3.97 -4.75 -16.85
C GLY A 130 -3.89 -3.34 -16.28
N THR A 131 -4.96 -2.91 -15.62
CA THR A 131 -5.03 -1.63 -14.89
C THR A 131 -5.68 -1.87 -13.55
N THR A 132 -5.00 -1.55 -12.47
CA THR A 132 -5.48 -1.77 -11.10
C THR A 132 -5.37 -0.50 -10.28
N THR A 133 -6.25 -0.35 -9.29
CA THR A 133 -6.22 0.78 -8.36
C THR A 133 -6.01 0.29 -6.95
N PHE A 134 -4.99 0.83 -6.30
CA PHE A 134 -4.63 0.58 -4.91
C PHE A 134 -5.22 1.69 -4.04
N HIS A 135 -6.01 1.30 -3.03
CA HIS A 135 -6.63 2.22 -2.09
C HIS A 135 -6.04 2.04 -0.70
N TRP A 136 -5.83 3.14 -0.01
CA TRP A 136 -5.52 3.17 1.42
C TRP A 136 -5.93 4.52 2.03
N SER A 137 -6.23 4.49 3.30
CA SER A 137 -6.37 5.69 4.12
C SER A 137 -5.31 5.67 5.20
N ILE A 138 -4.74 6.82 5.53
CA ILE A 138 -3.70 6.97 6.54
C ILE A 138 -4.05 8.09 7.51
N ARG A 139 -3.70 7.91 8.79
CA ARG A 139 -3.88 8.88 9.86
C ARG A 139 -2.72 8.79 10.84
N ASN A 140 -2.27 9.94 11.36
CA ASN A 140 -1.31 9.99 12.47
C ASN A 140 -1.91 9.40 13.75
N ASP A 141 -1.08 8.72 14.56
CA ASP A 141 -1.43 8.41 15.94
C ASP A 141 -0.71 9.39 16.89
N PRO A 142 -1.44 10.26 17.62
CA PRO A 142 -0.81 11.14 18.60
C PRO A 142 -0.20 10.41 19.80
N ALA A 143 -0.59 9.14 20.06
CA ALA A 143 -0.02 8.33 21.13
C ALA A 143 1.35 7.74 20.73
N ARG A 144 1.59 7.53 19.43
CA ARG A 144 2.84 7.00 18.85
C ARG A 144 3.29 7.85 17.66
N PRO A 145 3.66 9.13 17.92
CA PRO A 145 3.97 10.07 16.86
C PRO A 145 5.25 9.66 16.12
N LEU A 146 5.29 9.88 14.81
CA LEU A 146 6.50 9.75 14.02
C LEU A 146 7.54 10.80 14.38
N ASN A 147 8.82 10.44 14.37
CA ASN A 147 9.91 11.38 14.44
C ASN A 147 10.25 11.92 13.05
N PHE A 148 9.64 13.02 12.65
CA PHE A 148 9.78 13.62 11.32
C PHE A 148 11.20 14.12 10.97
N SER A 149 12.21 13.93 11.84
CA SER A 149 13.62 14.08 11.45
C SER A 149 14.13 12.93 10.57
N HIS A 150 13.39 11.82 10.52
CA HIS A 150 13.60 10.68 9.63
C HIS A 150 12.70 10.75 8.40
N GLU A 151 13.08 10.03 7.35
CA GLU A 151 12.19 9.71 6.23
C GLU A 151 11.39 8.45 6.54
N TYR A 152 10.11 8.44 6.15
CA TYR A 152 9.22 7.30 6.26
C TYR A 152 8.59 6.97 4.92
N HIS A 153 8.40 5.68 4.66
CA HIS A 153 7.60 5.17 3.56
C HIS A 153 6.36 4.46 4.13
N PRO A 154 5.21 5.16 4.23
CA PRO A 154 3.96 4.58 4.73
C PRO A 154 3.29 3.59 3.78
N ALA A 155 3.48 3.75 2.48
CA ALA A 155 3.00 2.82 1.47
C ALA A 155 3.88 2.88 0.23
N TRP A 156 4.08 1.74 -0.44
CA TRP A 156 4.81 1.67 -1.72
C TRP A 156 4.42 0.41 -2.47
N HIS A 157 4.77 0.38 -3.74
CA HIS A 157 4.69 -0.83 -4.55
C HIS A 157 6.11 -1.21 -4.96
N GLU A 158 6.65 -2.25 -4.34
CA GLU A 158 8.00 -2.75 -4.59
C GLU A 158 8.01 -3.69 -5.79
N THR A 159 9.00 -3.55 -6.69
CA THR A 159 9.14 -4.44 -7.85
C THR A 159 9.41 -5.89 -7.45
N ALA A 160 9.02 -6.85 -8.29
CA ALA A 160 9.15 -8.28 -8.01
C ALA A 160 10.60 -8.76 -7.79
N ASP A 161 11.57 -8.01 -8.29
CA ASP A 161 13.00 -8.27 -8.11
C ASP A 161 13.61 -7.52 -6.91
N PHE A 162 12.78 -6.76 -6.16
CA PHE A 162 13.17 -5.96 -4.99
C PHE A 162 14.25 -4.89 -5.28
N SER A 163 14.42 -4.49 -6.53
CA SER A 163 15.46 -3.53 -6.92
C SER A 163 15.01 -2.07 -6.78
N THR A 164 13.71 -1.81 -6.83
CA THR A 164 13.12 -0.47 -6.79
C THR A 164 11.62 -0.54 -6.48
N SER A 165 10.93 0.60 -6.51
CA SER A 165 9.48 0.69 -6.37
C SER A 165 8.88 1.47 -7.53
N GLU A 166 7.71 1.06 -8.05
CA GLU A 166 6.95 1.78 -9.07
C GLU A 166 6.38 3.08 -8.52
N ILE A 167 5.93 3.05 -7.27
CA ILE A 167 5.47 4.21 -6.52
C ILE A 167 5.98 4.13 -5.10
N THR A 168 6.26 5.31 -4.52
CA THR A 168 6.62 5.44 -3.11
C THR A 168 5.81 6.57 -2.49
N PHE A 169 5.16 6.28 -1.38
CA PHE A 169 4.46 7.27 -0.57
C PHE A 169 5.35 7.64 0.61
N LEU A 170 5.66 8.93 0.75
CA LEU A 170 6.74 9.43 1.59
C LEU A 170 6.23 10.45 2.60
N THR A 171 6.87 10.51 3.77
CA THR A 171 6.77 11.63 4.71
C THR A 171 8.04 11.77 5.52
N GLY A 172 8.16 12.87 6.27
CA GLY A 172 9.37 13.16 7.02
C GLY A 172 10.46 13.86 6.22
N LYS A 173 11.62 14.01 6.83
CA LYS A 173 12.77 14.65 6.23
C LYS A 173 13.43 13.70 5.22
N PRO A 174 13.53 14.07 3.92
CA PRO A 174 14.20 13.24 2.93
C PRO A 174 15.63 12.89 3.30
N PHE A 175 16.00 11.62 3.19
CA PHE A 175 17.35 11.15 3.54
C PHE A 175 18.41 11.59 2.51
N ASN A 176 18.14 11.38 1.23
CA ASN A 176 19.14 11.56 0.15
C ASN A 176 19.08 12.94 -0.55
N GLN A 177 18.39 13.90 0.01
CA GLN A 177 18.23 15.22 -0.61
C GLN A 177 18.73 16.31 0.30
N SER A 178 19.24 17.40 -0.29
CA SER A 178 19.49 18.64 0.43
C SER A 178 18.15 19.14 0.98
N PHE A 179 17.94 19.00 2.27
CA PHE A 179 16.72 19.40 2.91
C PHE A 179 16.79 20.87 3.31
N ASP A 180 15.94 21.68 2.68
CA ASP A 180 15.71 23.06 3.06
C ASP A 180 14.36 23.17 3.81
N PRO A 181 14.38 23.37 5.15
CA PRO A 181 13.15 23.47 5.94
C PRO A 181 12.31 24.70 5.59
N THR A 182 12.84 25.67 4.84
CA THR A 182 12.06 26.83 4.39
C THR A 182 11.23 26.53 3.15
N VAL A 183 11.57 25.46 2.43
CA VAL A 183 10.90 25.01 1.19
C VAL A 183 10.10 23.71 1.41
N HIS A 184 10.56 22.84 2.33
CA HIS A 184 9.97 21.52 2.55
C HIS A 184 9.59 21.33 4.02
N ASP A 185 8.29 21.25 4.30
CA ASP A 185 7.81 20.81 5.60
C ASP A 185 7.92 19.28 5.70
N PRO A 186 8.67 18.73 6.67
CA PRO A 186 8.74 17.27 6.87
C PRO A 186 7.38 16.63 7.18
N LYS A 187 6.42 17.43 7.67
CA LYS A 187 5.03 16.97 7.88
C LYS A 187 4.19 17.06 6.60
N THR A 188 4.77 16.60 5.49
CA THR A 188 4.10 16.56 4.18
C THR A 188 4.04 15.11 3.69
N LEU A 189 2.85 14.67 3.28
CA LEU A 189 2.66 13.44 2.55
C LEU A 189 2.98 13.68 1.07
N ARG A 190 3.83 12.86 0.49
CA ARG A 190 4.25 12.95 -0.91
C ARG A 190 4.05 11.61 -1.59
N LEU A 191 3.46 11.62 -2.78
CA LEU A 191 3.40 10.45 -3.65
C LEU A 191 4.40 10.66 -4.79
N ALA A 192 5.44 9.85 -4.81
CA ALA A 192 6.45 9.82 -5.84
C ALA A 192 6.24 8.61 -6.77
N GLY A 193 6.77 8.71 -7.98
CA GLY A 193 6.78 7.64 -8.97
C GLY A 193 7.93 6.67 -8.78
N ARG A 194 8.41 6.13 -9.90
CA ARG A 194 9.49 5.13 -9.90
C ARG A 194 10.71 5.62 -9.13
N GLN A 195 11.05 4.91 -8.05
CA GLN A 195 12.10 5.32 -7.12
C GLN A 195 13.50 5.36 -7.78
N SER A 196 13.73 4.53 -8.81
CA SER A 196 15.00 4.54 -9.55
C SER A 196 15.17 5.74 -10.50
N ASN A 197 14.15 6.57 -10.68
CA ASN A 197 14.27 7.81 -11.45
C ASN A 197 15.18 8.83 -10.75
N SER A 198 15.97 9.53 -11.51
CA SER A 198 16.84 10.61 -10.99
C SER A 198 16.70 11.86 -11.86
N PRO A 199 16.10 12.94 -11.36
CA PRO A 199 15.46 13.04 -10.03
C PRO A 199 14.16 12.23 -9.91
N GLU A 200 13.79 11.87 -8.67
CA GLU A 200 12.50 11.28 -8.38
C GLU A 200 11.36 12.27 -8.70
N ILE A 201 10.27 11.78 -9.29
CA ILE A 201 9.14 12.60 -9.71
C ILE A 201 8.04 12.54 -8.64
N THR A 202 7.77 13.65 -7.97
CA THR A 202 6.61 13.79 -7.08
C THR A 202 5.38 14.15 -7.88
N PHE A 203 4.36 13.29 -7.88
CA PHE A 203 3.09 13.51 -8.57
C PHE A 203 2.07 14.29 -7.74
N PHE A 204 2.11 14.13 -6.42
CA PHE A 204 1.19 14.80 -5.51
C PHE A 204 1.81 14.99 -4.12
N GLN A 205 1.46 16.08 -3.46
CA GLN A 205 1.82 16.33 -2.05
C GLN A 205 0.72 17.09 -1.31
N THR A 206 0.63 16.85 0.00
CA THR A 206 -0.32 17.52 0.89
C THR A 206 0.23 17.57 2.32
N PRO A 207 -0.11 18.58 3.14
CA PRO A 207 0.25 18.55 4.57
C PRO A 207 -0.26 17.27 5.25
N PHE A 208 0.54 16.67 6.11
CA PHE A 208 0.13 15.54 6.95
C PHE A 208 -0.50 16.08 8.23
N GLU A 209 -1.76 16.40 8.17
CA GLU A 209 -2.51 16.99 9.27
C GLU A 209 -2.83 15.95 10.34
N PHE A 210 -2.78 16.39 11.61
CA PHE A 210 -3.21 15.55 12.74
C PHE A 210 -4.73 15.42 12.76
N ASP A 211 -5.22 14.30 13.30
CA ASP A 211 -6.65 14.00 13.45
C ASP A 211 -7.49 13.97 12.16
N VAL A 212 -6.86 13.88 11.00
CA VAL A 212 -7.48 13.83 9.68
C VAL A 212 -7.17 12.49 9.02
N TRP A 213 -8.16 11.87 8.39
CA TRP A 213 -7.95 10.80 7.44
C TRP A 213 -7.52 11.36 6.09
N HIS A 214 -6.39 10.90 5.59
CA HIS A 214 -5.94 11.16 4.23
C HIS A 214 -6.20 9.92 3.41
N ASN A 215 -7.17 9.99 2.48
CA ASN A 215 -7.55 8.87 1.63
C ASN A 215 -6.86 8.99 0.27
N PHE A 216 -6.26 7.91 -0.19
CA PHE A 216 -5.56 7.80 -1.46
C PHE A 216 -6.12 6.68 -2.30
N ALA A 217 -6.11 6.87 -3.61
CA ALA A 217 -6.20 5.82 -4.60
C ALA A 217 -5.18 6.10 -5.71
N VAL A 218 -4.42 5.07 -6.08
CA VAL A 218 -3.43 5.17 -7.16
C VAL A 218 -3.74 4.10 -8.19
N THR A 219 -4.09 4.55 -9.39
CA THR A 219 -4.30 3.67 -10.54
C THR A 219 -2.99 3.48 -11.28
N LEU A 220 -2.59 2.23 -11.48
CA LEU A 220 -1.42 1.83 -12.25
C LEU A 220 -1.85 1.05 -13.49
N GLY A 221 -1.46 1.54 -14.67
CA GLY A 221 -1.56 0.80 -15.91
C GLY A 221 -0.28 0.03 -16.14
N TRP A 222 -0.30 -1.27 -15.89
CA TRP A 222 0.89 -2.13 -15.90
C TRP A 222 1.55 -2.28 -17.27
N THR A 223 0.74 -2.22 -18.33
CA THR A 223 1.26 -2.28 -19.73
C THR A 223 1.37 -0.90 -20.36
N SER A 224 0.46 0.03 -19.99
CA SER A 224 0.48 1.40 -20.53
C SER A 224 1.52 2.29 -19.89
N ASN A 225 2.09 1.89 -18.74
CA ASN A 225 3.00 2.71 -17.96
C ASN A 225 2.38 4.08 -17.62
N GLU A 226 1.12 4.07 -17.19
CA GLU A 226 0.39 5.25 -16.74
C GLU A 226 0.09 5.18 -15.25
N LEU A 227 0.08 6.36 -14.63
CA LEU A 227 -0.28 6.55 -13.23
C LEU A 227 -1.33 7.65 -13.11
N THR A 228 -2.34 7.41 -12.26
CA THR A 228 -3.33 8.42 -11.88
C THR A 228 -3.51 8.43 -10.37
N VAL A 229 -3.52 9.61 -9.76
CA VAL A 229 -3.64 9.80 -8.31
C VAL A 229 -4.97 10.44 -7.97
N TYR A 230 -5.64 9.87 -6.97
CA TYR A 230 -6.85 10.42 -6.36
C TYR A 230 -6.60 10.64 -4.87
N TYR A 231 -7.21 11.70 -4.33
CA TYR A 231 -7.05 12.10 -2.95
C TYR A 231 -8.32 12.75 -2.39
N SER A 232 -8.54 12.54 -1.08
CA SER A 232 -9.51 13.30 -0.29
C SER A 232 -9.14 13.28 1.19
N LYS A 233 -9.88 14.07 1.99
CA LYS A 233 -9.80 14.06 3.46
C LYS A 233 -11.09 13.55 4.07
N ASP A 234 -10.96 12.84 5.19
CA ASP A 234 -12.06 12.34 6.01
C ASP A 234 -13.12 11.60 5.17
N LEU A 235 -14.36 12.04 5.18
CA LEU A 235 -15.47 11.40 4.46
C LEU A 235 -15.75 12.03 3.09
N ALA A 236 -14.90 12.93 2.62
CA ALA A 236 -15.08 13.53 1.29
C ALA A 236 -14.78 12.51 0.17
N PRO A 237 -15.51 12.55 -0.96
CA PRO A 237 -15.19 11.73 -2.12
C PRO A 237 -13.78 11.99 -2.65
N LEU A 238 -13.10 10.94 -3.09
CA LEU A 238 -11.81 11.05 -3.78
C LEU A 238 -11.95 11.90 -5.04
N LYS A 239 -10.99 12.78 -5.27
CA LYS A 239 -10.87 13.58 -6.49
C LYS A 239 -9.54 13.27 -7.15
N ARG A 240 -9.53 13.19 -8.50
CA ARG A 240 -8.28 13.08 -9.24
C ARG A 240 -7.44 14.34 -9.03
N VAL A 241 -6.20 14.16 -8.57
CA VAL A 241 -5.26 15.23 -8.24
C VAL A 241 -4.03 15.23 -9.13
N ALA A 242 -3.72 14.08 -9.77
CA ALA A 242 -2.66 13.98 -10.79
C ALA A 242 -2.98 12.91 -11.83
N GLY A 243 -2.39 13.01 -13.00
CA GLY A 243 -2.47 12.03 -14.09
C GLY A 243 -3.77 12.10 -14.92
N PRO A 244 -3.97 11.16 -15.90
CA PRO A 244 -3.01 10.12 -16.23
C PRO A 244 -1.68 10.72 -16.74
N THR A 245 -0.57 10.12 -16.32
CA THR A 245 0.77 10.55 -16.69
C THR A 245 1.71 9.35 -16.73
N PHE A 246 2.81 9.46 -17.45
CA PHE A 246 3.78 8.39 -17.55
C PHE A 246 4.43 8.07 -16.19
N ASN A 247 4.51 6.79 -15.87
CA ASN A 247 5.32 6.23 -14.81
C ASN A 247 5.70 4.80 -15.23
N ASP A 248 6.96 4.41 -15.12
CA ASP A 248 7.39 3.06 -15.44
C ASP A 248 6.85 2.09 -14.38
N ASN A 249 5.86 1.27 -14.75
CA ASN A 249 5.21 0.28 -13.91
C ASN A 249 5.60 -1.15 -14.29
N SER A 250 6.75 -1.34 -14.96
CA SER A 250 7.11 -2.63 -15.59
C SER A 250 7.59 -3.71 -14.61
N GLY A 251 7.69 -3.41 -13.31
CA GLY A 251 8.33 -4.30 -12.34
C GLY A 251 7.43 -5.42 -11.79
N GLY A 252 6.11 -5.33 -11.91
CA GLY A 252 5.20 -6.17 -11.13
C GLY A 252 5.44 -5.97 -9.63
N GLY A 253 5.27 -7.00 -8.80
CA GLY A 253 5.72 -6.95 -7.40
C GLY A 253 4.61 -6.83 -6.38
N GLN A 254 4.88 -6.17 -5.24
CA GLN A 254 4.04 -6.24 -4.05
C GLN A 254 3.68 -4.85 -3.52
N PHE A 255 2.43 -4.70 -3.09
CA PHE A 255 1.96 -3.52 -2.38
C PHE A 255 2.23 -3.66 -0.88
N HIS A 256 2.82 -2.64 -0.30
CA HIS A 256 3.14 -2.54 1.12
C HIS A 256 2.40 -1.37 1.75
N ALA A 257 1.86 -1.58 2.96
CA ALA A 257 1.27 -0.53 3.79
C ALA A 257 1.73 -0.71 5.25
N GLY A 258 2.44 0.28 5.81
CA GLY A 258 3.01 0.13 7.14
C GLY A 258 3.88 1.30 7.55
N VAL A 259 4.90 1.00 8.35
CA VAL A 259 5.89 1.99 8.79
C VAL A 259 7.27 1.50 8.40
N PHE A 260 7.86 2.14 7.41
CA PHE A 260 9.25 1.93 7.03
C PHE A 260 10.04 3.21 7.32
N LYS A 261 10.84 3.20 8.38
CA LYS A 261 11.62 4.32 8.87
C LYS A 261 13.08 4.19 8.43
N LEU A 262 13.55 5.15 7.64
CA LEU A 262 14.97 5.23 7.26
C LEU A 262 15.82 5.75 8.43
N PRO A 263 17.12 5.42 8.49
CA PRO A 263 18.03 6.00 9.48
C PRO A 263 18.27 7.49 9.22
N THR A 264 18.90 8.17 10.18
CA THR A 264 19.60 9.44 9.93
C THR A 264 21.10 9.17 9.79
N GLY A 265 21.81 10.04 9.08
CA GLY A 265 23.25 9.90 8.88
C GLY A 265 23.79 10.73 7.72
N PRO A 266 25.10 10.63 7.44
CA PRO A 266 25.74 11.25 6.28
C PRO A 266 25.19 10.68 4.97
N LEU A 267 25.19 11.48 3.91
CA LEU A 267 24.87 10.98 2.57
C LEU A 267 25.85 9.90 2.13
N GLY A 268 25.33 8.86 1.47
CA GLY A 268 26.14 7.78 0.89
C GLY A 268 26.47 6.63 1.85
N ILE A 269 25.93 6.61 3.07
CA ILE A 269 25.99 5.41 3.91
C ILE A 269 25.14 4.28 3.33
N ASP A 270 25.43 3.05 3.70
CA ASP A 270 24.59 1.91 3.46
C ASP A 270 23.37 1.94 4.39
N VAL A 271 22.28 2.55 3.92
CA VAL A 271 21.04 2.69 4.72
C VAL A 271 20.42 1.37 5.16
N LEU A 272 20.79 0.25 4.54
CA LEU A 272 20.35 -1.09 4.95
C LEU A 272 20.96 -1.47 6.30
N HIS A 273 22.25 -1.17 6.47
CA HIS A 273 23.03 -1.70 7.60
C HIS A 273 23.61 -0.61 8.50
N GLU A 274 23.61 0.65 8.05
CA GLU A 274 24.25 1.78 8.73
C GLU A 274 23.24 2.89 9.06
N GLY A 275 23.71 3.86 9.85
CA GLY A 275 22.95 5.04 10.24
C GLY A 275 22.42 4.94 11.66
N PHE A 276 21.73 6.00 12.06
CA PHE A 276 21.27 6.19 13.43
C PHE A 276 19.77 6.10 13.54
N GLN A 277 19.31 5.35 14.55
CA GLN A 277 17.93 5.23 14.98
C GLN A 277 17.84 5.63 16.45
N GLU A 278 17.03 6.63 16.76
CA GLU A 278 16.85 7.13 18.12
C GLU A 278 16.01 6.17 18.96
N ALA A 279 16.60 5.67 20.04
CA ALA A 279 15.88 4.80 20.99
C ALA A 279 15.47 5.60 22.25
N PRO A 280 14.32 5.28 22.88
CA PRO A 280 13.38 4.22 22.51
C PRO A 280 12.50 4.60 21.31
N ILE A 281 12.24 3.63 20.43
CA ILE A 281 11.28 3.77 19.34
C ILE A 281 9.96 3.18 19.77
N ASP A 282 8.88 3.98 19.68
CA ASP A 282 7.48 3.61 19.84
C ASP A 282 6.67 4.52 18.91
N GLU A 283 6.61 4.15 17.63
CA GLU A 283 6.00 4.96 16.59
C GLU A 283 4.97 4.11 15.82
N GLY A 284 3.93 4.75 15.28
CA GLY A 284 2.90 4.04 14.56
C GLY A 284 2.13 4.92 13.58
N LEU A 285 1.50 4.24 12.62
CA LEU A 285 0.59 4.84 11.66
C LEU A 285 -0.71 4.05 11.62
N ILE A 286 -1.83 4.77 11.58
CA ILE A 286 -3.16 4.19 11.51
C ILE A 286 -3.57 4.11 10.05
N PHE A 287 -3.98 2.92 9.62
CA PHE A 287 -4.47 2.62 8.28
C PHE A 287 -5.93 2.22 8.30
N GLY A 288 -6.61 2.45 7.19
CA GLY A 288 -7.96 1.98 6.92
C GLY A 288 -8.21 1.92 5.42
N GLY A 289 -9.33 1.33 5.02
CA GLY A 289 -9.75 1.34 3.63
C GLY A 289 -8.74 0.73 2.67
N ILE A 290 -7.93 -0.26 3.10
CA ILE A 290 -6.96 -0.94 2.22
C ILE A 290 -7.71 -1.92 1.33
N PHE A 291 -7.69 -1.71 0.02
CA PHE A 291 -8.18 -2.67 -0.97
C PHE A 291 -7.59 -2.40 -2.35
N ILE A 292 -7.67 -3.40 -3.23
CA ILE A 292 -7.23 -3.29 -4.63
C ILE A 292 -8.40 -3.65 -5.52
N GLU A 293 -8.65 -2.86 -6.55
CA GLU A 293 -9.74 -3.07 -7.51
C GLU A 293 -9.24 -3.14 -8.95
N ASP A 294 -9.98 -3.88 -9.79
CA ASP A 294 -9.78 -3.90 -11.24
C ASP A 294 -10.33 -2.60 -11.86
N SER A 295 -9.45 -1.87 -12.50
CA SER A 295 -9.75 -0.62 -13.19
C SER A 295 -9.62 -0.70 -14.72
N SER A 296 -9.58 -1.90 -15.28
CA SER A 296 -9.36 -2.16 -16.72
C SER A 296 -10.34 -1.43 -17.64
N HIS A 297 -11.52 -1.06 -17.14
CA HIS A 297 -12.53 -0.31 -17.89
C HIS A 297 -12.69 1.14 -17.40
N GLY A 298 -11.67 1.70 -16.77
CA GLY A 298 -11.67 3.05 -16.23
C GLY A 298 -12.56 3.21 -14.98
N CYS A 299 -12.94 2.09 -14.35
CA CYS A 299 -13.68 2.11 -13.09
C CYS A 299 -12.74 2.43 -11.93
N VAL A 300 -13.07 3.45 -11.14
CA VAL A 300 -12.40 3.76 -9.88
C VAL A 300 -13.46 4.10 -8.84
N THR A 301 -13.41 3.44 -7.69
CA THR A 301 -14.32 3.70 -6.57
C THR A 301 -13.86 4.97 -5.84
N THR A 302 -14.46 6.11 -6.19
CA THR A 302 -14.13 7.41 -5.59
C THR A 302 -14.92 7.73 -4.34
N PHE A 303 -16.01 7.02 -4.11
CA PHE A 303 -16.87 7.16 -2.93
C PHE A 303 -17.61 5.83 -2.69
N PRO A 304 -17.85 5.44 -1.44
CA PRO A 304 -18.67 4.26 -1.12
C PRO A 304 -20.10 4.37 -1.67
N VAL A 305 -20.64 3.27 -2.21
CA VAL A 305 -21.99 3.14 -2.78
C VAL A 305 -22.87 2.24 -1.92
#